data_014a92b475ebac11156e51fa1ea0a2ee
#
_entry.id   014a92b475ebac11156e51fa1ea0a2ee
#
_cell.length_a   1.000
_cell.length_b   1.000
_cell.length_c   1.000
_cell.angle_alpha   90.00
_cell.angle_beta   90.00
_cell.angle_gamma   90.00
#
_symmetry.space_group_name_H-M   'P 1'
#
loop_
_entity.id
_entity.type
_entity.pdbx_description
1 polymer ?
#
loop_
_entity_poly.entity_id
_entity_poly.type
_entity_poly.pdbx_seq_one_letter_code
_entity_poly.pdbx_strand_id
1 'polypeptide(L)'
;MFGTNEIVGQKYFKDAPKDSLFVTSMFFTLQGEGPYAGKPALFIRLTKCNLACSFCDTFFDDGDWMTFEEINSRAYHTICDYWNKQGKDVPEWILPKSNLDGLGPFDCVLVVTGGEPLLQKNLMDYLNYSKNFFTAMQIESNGTVNQDVPEHVTLVCSPKCSEKNGVAVKYLAPTELILKRADCLKFVMSSEADSPYNNVPDWAHEWKQETGKEIYVSPMNVYNTFPQKIKILHAESGSITMDQRSTVDEVISFWEPGLLNLAENQTNH
;
A
#
# COMPACT_ATOMS: atom_id res chain seq x y z
N MET A 1 16.37 7.33 -8.55
CA MET A 1 16.51 7.18 -7.08
C MET A 1 15.37 7.98 -6.50
N PHE A 2 14.39 7.35 -5.88
CA PHE A 2 13.49 8.09 -5.01
C PHE A 2 14.36 8.76 -3.96
N GLY A 3 14.05 10.01 -3.57
CA GLY A 3 14.84 10.73 -2.58
C GLY A 3 15.07 9.92 -1.31
N THR A 4 16.02 10.31 -0.50
CA THR A 4 16.25 9.66 0.79
C THR A 4 15.10 10.03 1.72
N ASN A 5 14.29 9.05 2.11
CA ASN A 5 13.22 9.25 3.07
C ASN A 5 13.78 9.56 4.47
N GLU A 6 13.18 10.52 5.15
CA GLU A 6 13.50 10.84 6.54
C GLU A 6 12.80 9.87 7.49
N ILE A 7 13.58 9.24 8.37
CA ILE A 7 13.05 8.31 9.37
C ILE A 7 12.74 9.07 10.65
N VAL A 8 11.51 8.91 11.14
CA VAL A 8 11.01 9.64 12.31
C VAL A 8 10.53 8.71 13.42
N GLY A 9 10.54 9.20 14.65
CA GLY A 9 9.96 8.48 15.78
C GLY A 9 8.49 8.83 15.99
N GLN A 10 7.82 8.07 16.87
CA GLN A 10 6.39 8.26 17.21
C GLN A 10 6.02 9.67 17.66
N LYS A 11 6.98 10.43 18.23
CA LYS A 11 6.74 11.80 18.71
C LYS A 11 6.65 12.84 17.58
N TYR A 12 6.96 12.47 16.35
CA TYR A 12 6.95 13.41 15.22
C TYR A 12 5.59 14.10 15.04
N PHE A 13 4.51 13.31 15.15
CA PHE A 13 3.15 13.80 14.95
C PHE A 13 2.44 14.29 16.24
N LYS A 14 3.16 14.54 17.34
CA LYS A 14 2.56 14.98 18.61
C LYS A 14 1.74 16.27 18.48
N ASP A 15 2.18 17.19 17.64
CA ASP A 15 1.57 18.50 17.38
C ASP A 15 0.78 18.53 16.05
N ALA A 16 0.35 17.37 15.54
CA ALA A 16 -0.47 17.27 14.32
C ALA A 16 -1.74 18.13 14.46
N PRO A 17 -2.15 18.86 13.41
CA PRO A 17 -3.41 19.60 13.42
C PRO A 17 -4.58 18.68 13.74
N LYS A 18 -5.57 19.23 14.45
CA LYS A 18 -6.76 18.47 14.80
C LYS A 18 -7.51 18.00 13.55
N ASP A 19 -8.12 16.82 13.62
CA ASP A 19 -8.95 16.22 12.58
C ASP A 19 -8.27 16.21 11.18
N SER A 20 -6.93 16.02 11.15
CA SER A 20 -6.17 16.00 9.90
C SER A 20 -5.11 14.89 9.89
N LEU A 21 -4.75 14.47 8.67
CA LEU A 21 -3.65 13.57 8.39
C LEU A 21 -2.65 14.23 7.43
N PHE A 22 -1.39 13.81 7.50
CA PHE A 22 -0.34 14.26 6.60
C PHE A 22 -0.25 13.26 5.43
N VAL A 23 -0.77 13.65 4.26
CA VAL A 23 -1.01 12.79 3.10
C VAL A 23 0.01 13.06 2.01
N THR A 24 0.74 12.04 1.58
CA THR A 24 1.67 12.10 0.43
C THR A 24 0.91 12.03 -0.89
N SER A 25 0.02 11.08 -1.05
CA SER A 25 -0.71 10.87 -2.30
C SER A 25 -1.99 10.06 -2.11
N MET A 26 -2.88 10.19 -3.08
CA MET A 26 -4.09 9.38 -3.19
C MET A 26 -4.24 8.91 -4.63
N PHE A 27 -4.59 7.65 -4.83
CA PHE A 27 -4.83 7.09 -6.16
C PHE A 27 -5.80 5.91 -6.10
N PHE A 28 -6.54 5.71 -7.19
CA PHE A 28 -7.49 4.61 -7.35
C PHE A 28 -6.91 3.55 -8.28
N THR A 29 -7.01 2.27 -7.86
CA THR A 29 -6.51 1.12 -8.63
C THR A 29 -7.16 -0.17 -8.10
N LEU A 30 -6.61 -1.34 -8.41
CA LEU A 30 -6.94 -2.61 -7.78
C LEU A 30 -6.00 -2.85 -6.59
N GLN A 31 -6.52 -3.42 -5.48
CA GLN A 31 -5.64 -3.97 -4.44
C GLN A 31 -4.94 -5.21 -5.00
N GLY A 32 -3.61 -5.17 -5.03
CA GLY A 32 -2.78 -6.25 -5.59
C GLY A 32 -2.48 -7.39 -4.61
N GLU A 33 -2.69 -7.16 -3.29
CA GLU A 33 -2.16 -8.03 -2.25
C GLU A 33 -3.13 -8.21 -1.07
N GLY A 34 -2.91 -9.30 -0.32
CA GLY A 34 -3.64 -9.55 0.92
C GLY A 34 -5.11 -9.93 0.73
N PRO A 35 -5.95 -9.75 1.77
CA PRO A 35 -7.32 -10.28 1.79
C PRO A 35 -8.26 -9.63 0.77
N TYR A 36 -7.93 -8.45 0.28
CA TYR A 36 -8.73 -7.73 -0.73
C TYR A 36 -8.10 -7.75 -2.13
N ALA A 37 -7.15 -8.64 -2.40
CA ALA A 37 -6.55 -8.76 -3.73
C ALA A 37 -7.61 -8.87 -4.84
N GLY A 38 -7.45 -8.06 -5.90
CA GLY A 38 -8.40 -7.97 -7.02
C GLY A 38 -9.62 -7.07 -6.79
N LYS A 39 -9.79 -6.48 -5.61
CA LYS A 39 -10.88 -5.52 -5.35
C LYS A 39 -10.49 -4.11 -5.80
N PRO A 40 -11.43 -3.31 -6.30
CA PRO A 40 -11.23 -1.88 -6.50
C PRO A 40 -10.84 -1.23 -5.18
N ALA A 41 -9.82 -0.38 -5.20
CA ALA A 41 -9.27 0.21 -3.99
C ALA A 41 -8.84 1.67 -4.20
N LEU A 42 -9.18 2.51 -3.23
CA LEU A 42 -8.60 3.82 -3.07
C LEU A 42 -7.44 3.75 -2.08
N PHE A 43 -6.25 4.07 -2.54
CA PHE A 43 -5.07 4.15 -1.70
C PHE A 43 -4.87 5.56 -1.17
N ILE A 44 -4.64 5.67 0.14
CA ILE A 44 -4.12 6.87 0.79
C ILE A 44 -2.73 6.54 1.31
N ARG A 45 -1.72 7.20 0.76
CA ARG A 45 -0.34 7.12 1.25
C ARG A 45 -0.07 8.24 2.24
N LEU A 46 0.22 7.87 3.47
CA LEU A 46 0.59 8.81 4.53
C LEU A 46 2.10 9.04 4.54
N THR A 47 2.49 10.22 5.02
CA THR A 47 3.91 10.59 5.11
C THR A 47 4.60 9.93 6.28
N LYS A 48 5.93 9.86 6.19
CA LYS A 48 6.89 9.46 7.23
C LYS A 48 6.81 7.98 7.61
N CYS A 49 7.96 7.44 7.93
CA CYS A 49 8.13 6.07 8.42
C CYS A 49 9.14 6.06 9.57
N ASN A 50 9.09 5.03 10.37
CA ASN A 50 10.08 4.77 11.43
C ASN A 50 11.10 3.69 11.05
N LEU A 51 11.04 3.17 9.82
CA LEU A 51 11.97 2.18 9.28
C LEU A 51 12.57 2.64 7.93
N ALA A 52 13.82 2.25 7.69
CA ALA A 52 14.57 2.56 6.47
C ALA A 52 14.83 1.28 5.67
N CYS A 53 13.77 0.72 5.06
CA CYS A 53 13.90 -0.50 4.26
C CYS A 53 14.62 -0.19 2.94
N SER A 54 15.68 -0.94 2.60
CA SER A 54 16.51 -0.76 1.39
C SER A 54 15.72 -0.97 0.10
N PHE A 55 14.70 -1.84 0.12
CA PHE A 55 13.83 -2.14 -1.01
C PHE A 55 12.57 -1.25 -1.07
N CYS A 56 12.47 -0.23 -0.21
CA CYS A 56 11.28 0.62 -0.18
C CYS A 56 11.04 1.30 -1.53
N ASP A 57 9.86 1.07 -2.09
CA ASP A 57 9.41 1.59 -3.38
C ASP A 57 8.62 2.91 -3.26
N THR A 58 8.46 3.40 -2.04
CA THR A 58 7.62 4.55 -1.74
C THR A 58 8.47 5.73 -1.26
N PHE A 59 8.27 6.90 -1.87
CA PHE A 59 8.69 8.18 -1.33
C PHE A 59 7.56 8.70 -0.42
N PHE A 60 7.89 9.07 0.82
CA PHE A 60 6.91 9.47 1.83
C PHE A 60 7.32 10.70 2.67
N ASP A 61 8.28 11.49 2.19
CA ASP A 61 8.74 12.68 2.92
C ASP A 61 7.99 13.94 2.57
N ASP A 62 7.30 13.96 1.45
CA ASP A 62 6.53 15.08 0.95
C ASP A 62 5.03 14.83 1.07
N GLY A 63 4.26 15.87 1.32
CA GLY A 63 2.81 15.78 1.43
C GLY A 63 2.16 17.04 1.97
N ASP A 64 0.86 16.98 2.16
CA ASP A 64 0.04 18.06 2.67
C ASP A 64 -0.76 17.60 3.90
N TRP A 65 -0.92 18.51 4.87
CA TRP A 65 -1.92 18.34 5.91
C TRP A 65 -3.31 18.50 5.31
N MET A 66 -4.13 17.47 5.44
CA MET A 66 -5.50 17.46 4.95
C MET A 66 -6.45 17.10 6.08
N THR A 67 -7.53 17.86 6.22
CA THR A 67 -8.62 17.52 7.14
C THR A 67 -9.35 16.27 6.69
N PHE A 68 -10.06 15.61 7.58
CA PHE A 68 -10.85 14.40 7.25
C PHE A 68 -11.87 14.66 6.15
N GLU A 69 -12.49 15.85 6.14
CA GLU A 69 -13.43 16.26 5.09
C GLU A 69 -12.72 16.43 3.73
N GLU A 70 -11.56 17.10 3.71
CA GLU A 70 -10.76 17.26 2.50
C GLU A 70 -10.28 15.92 1.95
N ILE A 71 -9.88 14.97 2.83
CA ILE A 71 -9.50 13.61 2.43
C ILE A 71 -10.67 12.90 1.76
N ASN A 72 -11.87 12.92 2.37
CA ASN A 72 -13.05 12.26 1.81
C ASN A 72 -13.52 12.92 0.50
N SER A 73 -13.47 14.26 0.42
CA SER A 73 -13.74 14.99 -0.81
C SER A 73 -12.77 14.63 -1.93
N ARG A 74 -11.46 14.62 -1.62
CA ARG A 74 -10.42 14.23 -2.58
C ARG A 74 -10.55 12.76 -2.99
N ALA A 75 -10.96 11.88 -2.08
CA ALA A 75 -11.26 10.47 -2.37
C ALA A 75 -12.31 10.34 -3.48
N TYR A 76 -13.43 11.06 -3.34
CA TYR A 76 -14.47 11.11 -4.37
C TYR A 76 -13.91 11.52 -5.74
N HIS A 77 -13.20 12.65 -5.78
CA HIS A 77 -12.62 13.15 -7.02
C HIS A 77 -11.57 12.19 -7.60
N THR A 78 -10.75 11.56 -6.77
CA THR A 78 -9.73 10.58 -7.22
C THR A 78 -10.38 9.37 -7.90
N ILE A 79 -11.49 8.86 -7.35
CA ILE A 79 -12.24 7.75 -7.96
C ILE A 79 -12.86 8.19 -9.30
N CYS A 80 -13.51 9.36 -9.34
CA CYS A 80 -14.12 9.87 -10.56
C CYS A 80 -13.07 10.16 -11.65
N ASP A 81 -11.98 10.78 -11.30
CA ASP A 81 -10.89 11.14 -12.22
C ASP A 81 -10.22 9.93 -12.85
N TYR A 82 -10.17 8.80 -12.16
CA TYR A 82 -9.64 7.56 -12.72
C TYR A 82 -10.38 7.15 -14.00
N TRP A 83 -11.70 7.27 -14.02
CA TRP A 83 -12.54 6.93 -15.17
C TRP A 83 -12.53 8.03 -16.22
N ASN A 84 -12.67 9.27 -15.80
CA ASN A 84 -12.68 10.44 -16.67
C ASN A 84 -11.40 10.56 -17.52
N LYS A 85 -10.23 10.29 -16.92
CA LYS A 85 -8.93 10.27 -17.63
C LYS A 85 -8.86 9.20 -18.72
N GLN A 86 -9.69 8.16 -18.65
CA GLN A 86 -9.80 7.13 -19.67
C GLN A 86 -10.89 7.41 -20.70
N GLY A 87 -11.55 8.58 -20.62
CA GLY A 87 -12.69 8.94 -21.46
C GLY A 87 -13.94 8.07 -21.23
N LYS A 88 -14.09 7.54 -19.99
CA LYS A 88 -15.20 6.68 -19.59
C LYS A 88 -16.02 7.35 -18.50
N ASP A 89 -17.32 7.08 -18.50
CA ASP A 89 -18.19 7.44 -17.39
C ASP A 89 -17.83 6.63 -16.14
N VAL A 90 -18.03 7.24 -14.97
CA VAL A 90 -17.87 6.54 -13.70
C VAL A 90 -18.94 5.46 -13.58
N PRO A 91 -18.59 4.19 -13.41
CA PRO A 91 -19.59 3.13 -13.31
C PRO A 91 -20.51 3.31 -12.11
N GLU A 92 -21.80 3.13 -12.32
CA GLU A 92 -22.81 3.30 -11.25
C GLU A 92 -22.58 2.38 -10.04
N TRP A 93 -21.97 1.21 -10.26
CA TRP A 93 -21.74 0.24 -9.18
C TRP A 93 -20.73 0.72 -8.13
N ILE A 94 -19.80 1.63 -8.50
CA ILE A 94 -18.81 2.15 -7.54
C ILE A 94 -19.30 3.35 -6.77
N LEU A 95 -20.26 4.09 -7.34
CA LEU A 95 -20.77 5.32 -6.72
C LEU A 95 -21.66 5.03 -5.51
N PRO A 96 -21.64 5.90 -4.50
CA PRO A 96 -22.53 5.82 -3.37
C PRO A 96 -24.00 5.82 -3.84
N LYS A 97 -24.75 4.80 -3.42
CA LYS A 97 -26.21 4.76 -3.68
C LYS A 97 -26.92 5.56 -2.61
N SER A 98 -27.82 6.44 -3.02
CA SER A 98 -28.70 7.14 -2.10
C SER A 98 -29.62 6.15 -1.39
N ASN A 99 -29.68 6.21 -0.08
CA ASN A 99 -30.61 5.48 0.76
C ASN A 99 -31.37 6.44 1.69
N LEU A 100 -32.27 5.92 2.51
CA LEU A 100 -33.08 6.74 3.42
C LEU A 100 -32.26 7.50 4.45
N ASP A 101 -31.04 7.03 4.75
CA ASP A 101 -30.12 7.59 5.74
C ASP A 101 -29.03 8.50 5.10
N GLY A 102 -29.09 8.75 3.78
CA GLY A 102 -28.14 9.58 3.03
C GLY A 102 -27.43 8.84 1.91
N LEU A 103 -26.16 9.23 1.61
CA LEU A 103 -25.32 8.52 0.64
C LEU A 103 -24.71 7.29 1.30
N GLY A 104 -24.87 6.14 0.64
CA GLY A 104 -24.19 4.90 1.01
C GLY A 104 -22.68 4.95 0.76
N PRO A 105 -21.96 3.85 1.04
CA PRO A 105 -20.52 3.79 0.81
C PRO A 105 -20.18 3.67 -0.69
N PHE A 106 -18.94 4.09 -1.04
CA PHE A 106 -18.30 3.67 -2.28
C PHE A 106 -18.05 2.16 -2.28
N ASP A 107 -18.36 1.48 -3.39
CA ASP A 107 -18.07 0.04 -3.51
C ASP A 107 -16.60 -0.21 -3.87
N CYS A 108 -15.74 0.19 -2.97
CA CYS A 108 -14.30 -0.06 -3.02
C CYS A 108 -13.70 -0.16 -1.61
N VAL A 109 -12.49 -0.66 -1.55
CA VAL A 109 -11.71 -0.73 -0.31
C VAL A 109 -10.91 0.55 -0.14
N LEU A 110 -11.01 1.19 1.03
CA LEU A 110 -10.04 2.20 1.44
C LEU A 110 -8.79 1.48 1.95
N VAL A 111 -7.64 1.70 1.32
CA VAL A 111 -6.35 1.19 1.77
C VAL A 111 -5.49 2.33 2.28
N VAL A 112 -5.26 2.36 3.59
CA VAL A 112 -4.36 3.33 4.21
C VAL A 112 -2.98 2.69 4.38
N THR A 113 -2.00 3.28 3.72
CA THR A 113 -0.61 2.83 3.68
C THR A 113 0.32 4.06 3.68
N GLY A 114 1.53 3.95 3.16
CA GLY A 114 2.44 5.07 2.99
C GLY A 114 3.82 4.75 3.51
N GLY A 115 4.38 5.57 4.40
CA GLY A 115 5.45 5.19 5.29
C GLY A 115 4.94 4.21 6.35
N GLU A 116 4.76 4.67 7.58
CA GLU A 116 4.09 3.88 8.62
C GLU A 116 2.82 4.62 9.08
N PRO A 117 1.62 4.14 8.69
CA PRO A 117 0.37 4.83 9.00
C PRO A 117 0.13 5.03 10.50
N LEU A 118 0.52 4.04 11.31
CA LEU A 118 0.29 4.08 12.75
C LEU A 118 1.13 5.13 13.50
N LEU A 119 2.05 5.82 12.83
CA LEU A 119 2.72 7.00 13.40
C LEU A 119 1.77 8.20 13.57
N GLN A 120 0.74 8.31 12.72
CA GLN A 120 -0.15 9.46 12.74
C GLN A 120 -1.26 9.29 13.78
N LYS A 121 -1.20 10.11 14.83
CA LYS A 121 -2.07 9.99 16.01
C LYS A 121 -3.58 10.11 15.69
N ASN A 122 -3.94 10.91 14.66
CA ASN A 122 -5.34 11.14 14.32
C ASN A 122 -5.90 10.06 13.35
N LEU A 123 -5.10 9.04 13.02
CA LEU A 123 -5.53 8.02 12.04
C LEU A 123 -6.76 7.25 12.53
N MET A 124 -6.81 6.87 13.82
CA MET A 124 -7.96 6.12 14.35
C MET A 124 -9.25 6.95 14.32
N ASP A 125 -9.13 8.25 14.58
CA ASP A 125 -10.27 9.18 14.47
C ASP A 125 -10.75 9.30 13.02
N TYR A 126 -9.83 9.38 12.06
CA TYR A 126 -10.19 9.37 10.63
C TYR A 126 -10.90 8.10 10.20
N LEU A 127 -10.43 6.93 10.64
CA LEU A 127 -11.05 5.65 10.29
C LEU A 127 -12.46 5.53 10.85
N ASN A 128 -12.69 6.02 12.06
CA ASN A 128 -14.03 6.09 12.65
C ASN A 128 -14.92 7.12 11.94
N TYR A 129 -14.37 8.27 11.57
CA TYR A 129 -15.08 9.30 10.80
C TYR A 129 -15.55 8.78 9.44
N SER A 130 -14.70 7.99 8.76
CA SER A 130 -14.93 7.52 7.39
C SER A 130 -15.56 6.12 7.30
N LYS A 131 -15.96 5.49 8.42
CA LYS A 131 -16.42 4.10 8.46
C LYS A 131 -17.59 3.75 7.54
N ASN A 132 -18.43 4.73 7.21
CA ASN A 132 -19.59 4.55 6.32
C ASN A 132 -19.33 5.08 4.90
N PHE A 133 -18.11 5.51 4.60
CA PHE A 133 -17.75 6.11 3.32
C PHE A 133 -17.26 5.08 2.29
N PHE A 134 -16.80 3.92 2.76
CA PHE A 134 -16.29 2.82 1.96
C PHE A 134 -16.91 1.49 2.39
N THR A 135 -17.02 0.53 1.48
CA THR A 135 -17.55 -0.82 1.81
C THR A 135 -16.61 -1.62 2.68
N ALA A 136 -15.31 -1.35 2.62
CA ALA A 136 -14.29 -1.93 3.48
C ALA A 136 -13.13 -0.96 3.68
N MET A 137 -12.39 -1.14 4.77
CA MET A 137 -11.21 -0.34 5.10
C MET A 137 -10.07 -1.26 5.51
N GLN A 138 -8.86 -0.95 5.05
CA GLN A 138 -7.64 -1.69 5.34
C GLN A 138 -6.52 -0.74 5.74
N ILE A 139 -5.72 -1.13 6.74
CA ILE A 139 -4.42 -0.53 7.06
C ILE A 139 -3.32 -1.52 6.71
N GLU A 140 -2.23 -1.04 6.12
CA GLU A 140 -0.98 -1.78 5.97
C GLU A 140 0.09 -1.17 6.87
N SER A 141 0.47 -1.89 7.93
CA SER A 141 1.43 -1.44 8.95
C SER A 141 2.63 -2.37 9.04
N ASN A 142 3.81 -1.83 9.35
CA ASN A 142 4.99 -2.64 9.67
C ASN A 142 4.92 -3.31 11.05
N GLY A 143 3.92 -2.98 11.86
CA GLY A 143 3.64 -3.60 13.15
C GLY A 143 4.45 -3.08 14.34
N THR A 144 5.34 -2.11 14.15
CA THR A 144 6.25 -1.64 15.22
C THR A 144 5.69 -0.49 16.08
N VAL A 145 4.53 0.07 15.69
CA VAL A 145 3.90 1.20 16.36
C VAL A 145 2.55 0.78 16.94
N ASN A 146 2.34 1.05 18.22
CA ASN A 146 1.09 0.73 18.90
C ASN A 146 0.02 1.79 18.62
N GLN A 147 -1.13 1.34 18.11
CA GLN A 147 -2.39 2.05 18.12
C GLN A 147 -3.55 1.05 18.25
N ASP A 148 -4.65 1.49 18.80
CA ASP A 148 -5.86 0.68 18.99
C ASP A 148 -6.71 0.74 17.69
N VAL A 149 -6.37 -0.14 16.74
CA VAL A 149 -7.02 -0.18 15.42
C VAL A 149 -8.45 -0.68 15.55
N PRO A 150 -9.48 0.08 15.09
CA PRO A 150 -10.88 -0.30 15.19
C PRO A 150 -11.18 -1.66 14.55
N GLU A 151 -12.11 -2.43 15.12
CA GLU A 151 -12.45 -3.78 14.64
C GLU A 151 -13.04 -3.81 13.22
N HIS A 152 -13.69 -2.72 12.79
CA HIS A 152 -14.25 -2.61 11.44
C HIS A 152 -13.20 -2.36 10.35
N VAL A 153 -11.91 -2.21 10.73
CA VAL A 153 -10.79 -2.00 9.82
C VAL A 153 -9.95 -3.25 9.76
N THR A 154 -9.67 -3.75 8.58
CA THR A 154 -8.74 -4.87 8.38
C THR A 154 -7.31 -4.41 8.59
N LEU A 155 -6.63 -4.98 9.57
CA LEU A 155 -5.21 -4.71 9.85
C LEU A 155 -4.33 -5.77 9.21
N VAL A 156 -3.65 -5.39 8.13
CA VAL A 156 -2.59 -6.16 7.50
C VAL A 156 -1.27 -5.78 8.16
N CYS A 157 -0.73 -6.67 8.98
CA CYS A 157 0.59 -6.47 9.57
C CYS A 157 1.66 -7.02 8.63
N SER A 158 2.56 -6.14 8.17
CA SER A 158 3.62 -6.44 7.22
C SER A 158 5.00 -6.24 7.83
N PRO A 159 5.50 -7.19 8.65
CA PRO A 159 6.76 -7.06 9.37
C PRO A 159 7.94 -6.86 8.42
N LYS A 160 8.90 -6.06 8.86
CA LYS A 160 10.12 -5.74 8.13
C LYS A 160 11.34 -6.16 8.94
N CYS A 161 12.46 -6.34 8.27
CA CYS A 161 13.74 -6.55 8.95
C CYS A 161 14.31 -5.23 9.48
N SER A 162 15.05 -5.31 10.58
CA SER A 162 16.02 -4.27 10.90
C SER A 162 17.12 -4.27 9.85
N GLU A 163 17.60 -3.10 9.47
CA GLU A 163 18.68 -2.96 8.49
C GLU A 163 19.88 -2.23 9.09
N LYS A 164 21.06 -2.66 8.69
CA LYS A 164 22.31 -2.00 9.03
C LYS A 164 23.08 -1.73 7.74
N ASN A 165 23.36 -0.47 7.45
CA ASN A 165 24.00 -0.03 6.21
C ASN A 165 23.30 -0.54 4.94
N GLY A 166 21.95 -0.57 4.95
CA GLY A 166 21.16 -1.06 3.82
C GLY A 166 21.12 -2.58 3.66
N VAL A 167 21.63 -3.33 4.65
CA VAL A 167 21.59 -4.79 4.67
C VAL A 167 20.63 -5.26 5.75
N ALA A 168 19.68 -6.12 5.36
CA ALA A 168 18.73 -6.74 6.29
C ALA A 168 19.46 -7.65 7.27
N VAL A 169 19.10 -7.57 8.56
CA VAL A 169 19.72 -8.34 9.64
C VAL A 169 18.78 -9.42 10.17
N LYS A 170 17.59 -9.02 10.63
CA LYS A 170 16.57 -9.93 11.16
C LYS A 170 15.21 -9.24 11.16
N TYR A 171 14.13 -10.02 11.09
CA TYR A 171 12.80 -9.50 11.27
C TYR A 171 12.61 -8.80 12.62
N LEU A 172 11.98 -7.64 12.58
CA LEU A 172 11.43 -6.98 13.74
C LEU A 172 10.09 -7.62 14.07
N ALA A 173 9.97 -8.21 15.23
CA ALA A 173 8.68 -8.71 15.69
C ALA A 173 7.71 -7.53 15.85
N PRO A 174 6.46 -7.65 15.37
CA PRO A 174 5.43 -6.68 15.67
C PRO A 174 5.24 -6.56 17.19
N THR A 175 4.68 -5.43 17.62
CA THR A 175 4.31 -5.31 19.04
C THR A 175 3.21 -6.32 19.38
N GLU A 176 3.12 -6.74 20.62
CA GLU A 176 2.11 -7.70 21.08
C GLU A 176 0.69 -7.21 20.77
N LEU A 177 0.43 -5.92 20.98
CA LEU A 177 -0.87 -5.30 20.70
C LEU A 177 -1.25 -5.45 19.21
N ILE A 178 -0.32 -5.11 18.30
CA ILE A 178 -0.57 -5.19 16.87
C ILE A 178 -0.67 -6.64 16.40
N LEU A 179 0.19 -7.52 16.89
CA LEU A 179 0.17 -8.93 16.51
C LEU A 179 -1.13 -9.62 16.92
N LYS A 180 -1.64 -9.31 18.13
CA LYS A 180 -2.93 -9.80 18.62
C LYS A 180 -4.10 -9.27 17.79
N ARG A 181 -4.06 -7.98 17.39
CA ARG A 181 -5.13 -7.33 16.62
C ARG A 181 -5.09 -7.68 15.13
N ALA A 182 -3.91 -7.97 14.56
CA ALA A 182 -3.74 -8.22 13.13
C ALA A 182 -4.74 -9.26 12.60
N ASP A 183 -5.34 -8.97 11.44
CA ASP A 183 -6.26 -9.88 10.74
C ASP A 183 -5.49 -10.83 9.84
N CYS A 184 -4.32 -10.41 9.35
CA CYS A 184 -3.38 -11.25 8.63
C CYS A 184 -1.96 -10.70 8.75
N LEU A 185 -0.98 -11.54 8.44
CA LEU A 185 0.41 -11.13 8.22
C LEU A 185 0.72 -11.09 6.73
N LYS A 186 1.59 -10.18 6.32
CA LYS A 186 2.08 -10.09 4.93
C LYS A 186 3.59 -9.92 4.92
N PHE A 187 4.29 -10.82 4.22
CA PHE A 187 5.75 -10.78 4.10
C PHE A 187 6.17 -10.48 2.68
N VAL A 188 7.11 -9.54 2.53
CA VAL A 188 7.80 -9.30 1.27
C VAL A 188 8.99 -10.25 1.23
N MET A 189 9.05 -11.13 0.22
CA MET A 189 10.00 -12.23 0.15
C MET A 189 11.11 -11.94 -0.88
N SER A 190 12.36 -12.14 -0.49
CA SER A 190 13.53 -12.07 -1.37
C SER A 190 13.87 -13.46 -1.93
N SER A 191 14.36 -13.51 -3.17
CA SER A 191 14.93 -14.72 -3.76
C SER A 191 16.39 -14.97 -3.34
N GLU A 192 17.03 -14.02 -2.64
CA GLU A 192 18.41 -14.13 -2.17
C GLU A 192 18.48 -15.05 -0.96
N ALA A 193 19.19 -16.19 -1.08
CA ALA A 193 19.25 -17.24 -0.06
C ALA A 193 19.79 -16.76 1.31
N ASP A 194 20.72 -15.80 1.29
CA ASP A 194 21.35 -15.25 2.50
C ASP A 194 20.56 -14.08 3.12
N SER A 195 19.48 -13.67 2.48
CA SER A 195 18.63 -12.58 2.99
C SER A 195 17.67 -13.09 4.07
N PRO A 196 17.55 -12.40 5.22
CA PRO A 196 16.47 -12.70 6.18
C PRO A 196 15.07 -12.64 5.57
N TYR A 197 14.87 -11.90 4.48
CA TYR A 197 13.62 -11.84 3.73
C TYR A 197 13.36 -13.10 2.86
N ASN A 198 14.28 -14.07 2.81
CA ASN A 198 14.08 -15.31 2.06
C ASN A 198 13.10 -16.28 2.76
N ASN A 199 12.93 -16.16 4.06
CA ASN A 199 12.07 -17.05 4.85
C ASN A 199 11.05 -16.27 5.68
N VAL A 200 9.86 -16.85 5.84
CA VAL A 200 8.89 -16.41 6.84
C VAL A 200 9.42 -16.86 8.21
N PRO A 201 9.50 -15.98 9.22
CA PRO A 201 10.07 -16.32 10.52
C PRO A 201 9.18 -17.31 11.30
N ASP A 202 9.79 -18.16 12.12
CA ASP A 202 9.12 -19.23 12.88
C ASP A 202 7.96 -18.71 13.72
N TRP A 203 8.13 -17.57 14.40
CA TRP A 203 7.07 -16.96 15.21
C TRP A 203 5.80 -16.62 14.40
N ALA A 204 5.92 -16.38 13.10
CA ALA A 204 4.76 -16.13 12.24
C ALA A 204 4.01 -17.43 11.92
N HIS A 205 4.72 -18.54 11.77
CA HIS A 205 4.10 -19.85 11.63
C HIS A 205 3.38 -20.28 12.92
N GLU A 206 4.00 -20.03 14.07
CA GLU A 206 3.38 -20.24 15.39
C GLU A 206 2.10 -19.39 15.54
N TRP A 207 2.19 -18.09 15.20
CA TRP A 207 1.03 -17.19 15.21
C TRP A 207 -0.11 -17.70 14.32
N LYS A 208 0.19 -18.20 13.11
CA LYS A 208 -0.82 -18.80 12.22
C LYS A 208 -1.46 -20.02 12.84
N GLN A 209 -0.67 -20.89 13.48
CA GLN A 209 -1.19 -22.09 14.16
C GLN A 209 -2.11 -21.72 15.34
N GLU A 210 -1.74 -20.73 16.14
CA GLU A 210 -2.51 -20.28 17.29
C GLU A 210 -3.80 -19.56 16.92
N THR A 211 -3.75 -18.71 15.89
CA THR A 211 -4.89 -17.84 15.53
C THR A 211 -5.77 -18.37 14.43
N GLY A 212 -5.28 -19.29 13.59
CA GLY A 212 -5.92 -19.73 12.37
C GLY A 212 -5.98 -18.69 11.25
N LYS A 213 -5.32 -17.52 11.44
CA LYS A 213 -5.33 -16.41 10.47
C LYS A 213 -4.30 -16.62 9.36
N GLU A 214 -4.49 -15.91 8.23
CA GLU A 214 -3.68 -16.13 7.04
C GLU A 214 -2.36 -15.35 7.05
N ILE A 215 -1.37 -15.94 6.36
CA ILE A 215 -0.10 -15.32 6.00
C ILE A 215 -0.06 -15.17 4.48
N TYR A 216 0.11 -13.93 4.02
CA TYR A 216 0.32 -13.60 2.62
C TYR A 216 1.81 -13.37 2.35
N VAL A 217 2.25 -13.70 1.14
CA VAL A 217 3.60 -13.43 0.68
C VAL A 217 3.56 -12.69 -0.66
N SER A 218 4.47 -11.73 -0.83
CA SER A 218 4.65 -10.98 -2.09
C SER A 218 6.11 -11.03 -2.48
N PRO A 219 6.45 -11.11 -3.77
CA PRO A 219 7.85 -11.02 -4.20
C PRO A 219 8.42 -9.64 -3.91
N MET A 220 9.66 -9.59 -3.43
CA MET A 220 10.39 -8.35 -3.27
C MET A 220 10.78 -7.80 -4.64
N ASN A 221 10.35 -6.58 -4.91
CA ASN A 221 10.78 -5.88 -6.11
C ASN A 221 11.94 -4.95 -5.77
N VAL A 222 13.13 -5.26 -6.28
CA VAL A 222 14.33 -4.49 -6.00
C VAL A 222 14.44 -3.37 -7.05
N TYR A 223 13.66 -2.30 -6.88
CA TYR A 223 13.62 -1.16 -7.79
C TYR A 223 14.98 -0.51 -8.06
N ASN A 224 15.93 -0.65 -7.14
CA ASN A 224 17.28 -0.11 -7.30
C ASN A 224 18.13 -0.87 -8.34
N THR A 225 17.72 -2.07 -8.74
CA THR A 225 18.40 -2.88 -9.75
C THR A 225 17.85 -2.69 -11.15
N PHE A 226 16.67 -2.02 -11.31
CA PHE A 226 16.16 -1.68 -12.63
C PHE A 226 17.09 -0.68 -13.32
N PRO A 227 17.41 -0.89 -14.60
CA PRO A 227 18.16 0.07 -15.40
C PRO A 227 17.50 1.47 -15.31
N GLN A 228 18.30 2.53 -15.15
CA GLN A 228 17.78 3.91 -15.05
C GLN A 228 16.81 4.29 -16.19
N LYS A 229 16.89 3.63 -17.32
CA LYS A 229 16.04 3.78 -18.50
C LYS A 229 14.54 3.52 -18.23
N ILE A 230 14.20 2.61 -17.28
CA ILE A 230 12.79 2.34 -16.91
C ILE A 230 12.19 3.49 -16.08
N LYS A 231 13.01 4.22 -15.31
CA LYS A 231 12.54 5.38 -14.54
C LYS A 231 12.02 6.52 -15.42
N ILE A 232 12.52 6.64 -16.64
CA ILE A 232 12.12 7.66 -17.63
C ILE A 232 10.71 7.37 -18.17
N LEU A 233 10.35 6.10 -18.33
CA LEU A 233 9.04 5.70 -18.87
C LEU A 233 7.87 6.05 -17.93
N HIS A 234 8.11 6.16 -16.62
CA HIS A 234 7.09 6.57 -15.65
C HIS A 234 7.02 8.08 -15.43
N ALA A 235 8.06 8.82 -15.83
CA ALA A 235 8.14 10.27 -15.61
C ALA A 235 7.60 11.12 -16.77
N GLU A 236 7.53 10.58 -17.98
CA GLU A 236 7.12 11.31 -19.19
C GLU A 236 5.82 10.74 -19.77
N SER A 237 4.71 11.36 -19.41
CA SER A 237 3.44 11.12 -20.13
C SER A 237 3.53 11.79 -21.51
N GLY A 238 3.74 11.03 -22.57
CA GLY A 238 3.23 11.47 -23.87
C GLY A 238 4.05 11.34 -25.13
N SER A 239 5.35 11.09 -25.14
CA SER A 239 6.04 10.75 -26.40
C SER A 239 7.31 9.93 -26.18
N ILE A 240 7.27 8.68 -26.62
CA ILE A 240 8.42 7.79 -26.61
C ILE A 240 9.21 8.04 -27.90
N THR A 241 10.49 8.43 -27.79
CA THR A 241 11.40 8.55 -28.93
C THR A 241 11.85 7.18 -29.45
N MET A 242 12.40 7.12 -30.67
CA MET A 242 12.85 5.84 -31.27
C MET A 242 13.87 5.07 -30.41
N ASP A 243 14.78 5.77 -29.72
CA ASP A 243 15.77 5.15 -28.81
C ASP A 243 15.13 4.62 -27.52
N GLN A 244 13.98 5.15 -27.13
CA GLN A 244 13.21 4.66 -26.00
C GLN A 244 12.37 3.41 -26.34
N ARG A 245 12.01 3.23 -27.63
CA ARG A 245 11.31 2.02 -28.08
C ARG A 245 12.18 0.77 -27.99
N SER A 246 13.45 0.83 -28.36
CA SER A 246 14.37 -0.30 -28.19
C SER A 246 14.50 -0.74 -26.74
N THR A 247 14.42 0.22 -25.82
CA THR A 247 14.46 -0.07 -24.37
C THR A 247 13.15 -0.68 -23.85
N VAL A 248 12.01 -0.27 -24.42
CA VAL A 248 10.69 -0.88 -24.12
C VAL A 248 10.64 -2.31 -24.62
N ASP A 249 11.12 -2.56 -25.84
CA ASP A 249 11.17 -3.89 -26.43
C ASP A 249 12.11 -4.83 -25.65
N GLU A 250 13.26 -4.34 -25.16
CA GLU A 250 14.13 -5.09 -24.25
C GLU A 250 13.46 -5.42 -22.92
N VAL A 251 12.66 -4.51 -22.37
CA VAL A 251 11.89 -4.73 -21.12
C VAL A 251 10.74 -5.70 -21.37
N ILE A 252 10.02 -5.56 -22.47
CA ILE A 252 8.94 -6.47 -22.85
C ILE A 252 9.49 -7.87 -23.09
N SER A 253 10.61 -8.02 -23.81
CA SER A 253 11.25 -9.32 -24.03
C SER A 253 11.74 -10.00 -22.74
N PHE A 254 12.05 -9.24 -21.71
CA PHE A 254 12.40 -9.77 -20.38
C PHE A 254 11.16 -10.32 -19.62
N TRP A 255 9.97 -9.76 -19.90
CA TRP A 255 8.69 -10.15 -19.24
C TRP A 255 7.81 -11.09 -20.09
N GLU A 256 8.07 -11.22 -21.38
CA GLU A 256 7.30 -12.08 -22.29
C GLU A 256 7.12 -13.54 -21.84
N PRO A 257 8.11 -14.23 -21.22
CA PRO A 257 7.90 -15.58 -20.76
C PRO A 257 6.78 -15.75 -19.72
N GLY A 258 6.48 -14.67 -18.96
CA GLY A 258 5.39 -14.67 -17.96
C GLY A 258 4.03 -14.27 -18.52
N LEU A 259 3.98 -13.40 -19.54
CA LEU A 259 2.74 -12.89 -20.11
C LEU A 259 2.13 -13.85 -21.15
N LEU A 260 2.94 -14.57 -21.93
CA LEU A 260 2.46 -15.57 -22.89
C LEU A 260 1.70 -16.72 -22.21
N ASN A 261 2.12 -17.15 -21.03
CA ASN A 261 1.41 -18.18 -20.26
C ASN A 261 0.03 -17.73 -19.72
N LEU A 262 -0.22 -16.43 -19.59
CA LEU A 262 -1.52 -15.90 -19.17
C LEU A 262 -2.49 -15.75 -20.36
N ALA A 263 -2.00 -15.48 -21.57
CA ALA A 263 -2.83 -15.35 -22.75
C ALA A 263 -3.29 -16.71 -23.30
N GLU A 264 -2.46 -17.75 -23.24
CA GLU A 264 -2.81 -19.09 -23.70
C GLU A 264 -3.83 -19.80 -22.79
N ASN A 265 -3.89 -19.45 -21.51
CA ASN A 265 -4.88 -20.01 -20.58
C ASN A 265 -6.27 -19.35 -20.67
N GLN A 266 -6.43 -18.24 -21.39
CA GLN A 266 -7.75 -17.59 -21.57
C GLN A 266 -8.49 -18.02 -22.85
N THR A 267 -7.86 -18.76 -23.74
CA THR A 267 -8.48 -19.23 -25.01
C THR A 267 -9.03 -20.64 -24.97
N ASN A 268 -9.00 -21.32 -23.80
CA ASN A 268 -9.47 -22.71 -23.65
C ASN A 268 -10.58 -22.85 -22.61
N HIS A 269 -11.50 -21.88 -22.53
CA HIS A 269 -12.79 -22.08 -21.84
C HIS A 269 -13.92 -21.41 -22.60
#